data_f4f0dd0c2944a5b05868d5bbce9bb3fb
#
_entry.id   f4f0dd0c2944a5b05868d5bbce9bb3fb
#
_cell.length_a   1.000
_cell.length_b   1.000
_cell.length_c   1.000
_cell.angle_alpha   90.00
_cell.angle_beta   90.00
_cell.angle_gamma   90.00
#
_symmetry.space_group_name_H-M   'P 1'
#
loop_
_entity.id
_entity.type
_entity.pdbx_description
1 polymer ?
#
loop_
_entity_poly.entity_id
_entity_poly.type
_entity_poly.pdbx_seq_one_letter_code
_entity_poly.pdbx_strand_id
1 'polypeptide(L)'
;MGTIGEDYPKICENTHDLLKDYINAKRNGLKDQITKSSKKLEKYILSKVKDVVKRFYDNDFSLLNDGMSEWTVTGRLAMYLQYEFEDFTGYFVDIEYYRLKVPRDRVSDIRTQRIRCDILLHTRGKYNHNVDNLLAMEIKLEDNVDDGESDMSRLAEFVLPDPSNEHNNVVHSTLVGLFLRLGKKGYSSCQLKSYGYKEIKVQSKQKTKKKPLKKV
;
A
#
# COMPACT_ATOMS: atom_id res chain seq x y z
N MET A 1 6.59 -14.93 34.27
CA MET A 1 7.38 -15.02 33.03
C MET A 1 6.39 -15.10 31.90
N GLY A 2 6.09 -13.97 31.27
CA GLY A 2 5.24 -13.95 30.08
C GLY A 2 6.01 -14.60 28.94
N THR A 3 5.41 -15.56 28.28
CA THR A 3 5.87 -16.11 27.02
C THR A 3 6.03 -14.94 26.06
N ILE A 4 7.26 -14.72 25.56
CA ILE A 4 7.54 -13.82 24.44
C ILE A 4 6.69 -14.36 23.30
N GLY A 5 5.50 -13.74 23.09
CA GLY A 5 4.64 -14.06 21.96
C GLY A 5 5.44 -13.91 20.68
N GLU A 6 5.13 -14.70 19.68
CA GLU A 6 5.78 -14.66 18.38
C GLU A 6 5.68 -13.24 17.83
N ASP A 7 6.79 -12.49 17.89
CA ASP A 7 6.87 -11.08 17.48
C ASP A 7 6.80 -10.89 15.96
N TYR A 8 6.77 -11.98 15.20
CA TYR A 8 6.78 -11.97 13.74
C TYR A 8 5.71 -12.92 13.15
N PRO A 9 5.17 -12.61 11.96
CA PRO A 9 4.24 -13.49 11.26
C PRO A 9 4.79 -14.90 11.11
N LYS A 10 3.91 -15.89 11.30
CA LYS A 10 4.26 -17.29 11.00
C LYS A 10 4.51 -17.43 9.51
N ILE A 11 5.69 -17.94 9.18
CA ILE A 11 6.01 -18.33 7.81
C ILE A 11 5.44 -19.73 7.60
N CYS A 12 4.44 -19.83 6.73
CA CYS A 12 3.85 -21.08 6.29
C CYS A 12 4.51 -21.53 4.97
N GLU A 13 4.30 -22.77 4.57
CA GLU A 13 4.79 -23.30 3.31
C GLU A 13 4.34 -22.44 2.11
N ASN A 14 3.08 -22.00 2.12
CA ASN A 14 2.46 -21.20 1.06
C ASN A 14 2.77 -19.70 1.14
N THR A 15 3.56 -19.24 2.12
CA THR A 15 3.93 -17.83 2.22
C THR A 15 4.84 -17.46 1.05
N HIS A 16 4.59 -16.33 0.39
CA HIS A 16 5.41 -15.84 -0.71
C HIS A 16 6.89 -15.67 -0.32
N ASP A 17 7.83 -16.13 -1.14
CA ASP A 17 9.26 -16.20 -0.80
C ASP A 17 9.89 -14.84 -0.47
N LEU A 18 9.52 -13.77 -1.22
CA LEU A 18 10.03 -12.42 -0.92
C LEU A 18 9.58 -11.93 0.46
N LEU A 19 8.39 -12.31 0.90
CA LEU A 19 7.90 -12.01 2.23
C LEU A 19 8.63 -12.82 3.28
N LYS A 20 8.89 -14.11 3.02
CA LYS A 20 9.73 -14.97 3.90
C LYS A 20 11.11 -14.37 4.09
N ASP A 21 11.78 -13.97 3.00
CA ASP A 21 13.10 -13.36 3.03
C ASP A 21 13.11 -12.08 3.88
N TYR A 22 12.10 -11.23 3.69
CA TYR A 22 11.98 -9.96 4.43
C TYR A 22 11.75 -10.20 5.93
N ILE A 23 10.80 -11.07 6.30
CA ILE A 23 10.51 -11.40 7.70
C ILE A 23 11.74 -12.02 8.39
N ASN A 24 12.41 -12.97 7.74
CA ASN A 24 13.61 -13.60 8.27
C ASN A 24 14.77 -12.62 8.46
N ALA A 25 14.98 -11.72 7.49
CA ALA A 25 15.99 -10.67 7.60
C ALA A 25 15.71 -9.75 8.81
N LYS A 26 14.45 -9.36 9.02
CA LYS A 26 14.02 -8.55 10.18
C LYS A 26 14.21 -9.31 11.50
N ARG A 27 13.77 -10.58 11.57
CA ARG A 27 13.90 -11.44 12.74
C ARG A 27 15.36 -11.60 13.17
N ASN A 28 16.26 -11.73 12.22
CA ASN A 28 17.69 -11.94 12.47
C ASN A 28 18.48 -10.63 12.66
N GLY A 29 17.86 -9.45 12.47
CA GLY A 29 18.48 -8.15 12.68
C GLY A 29 19.62 -7.81 11.69
N LEU A 30 19.70 -8.49 10.54
CA LEU A 30 20.79 -8.36 9.56
C LEU A 30 20.55 -7.17 8.62
N LYS A 31 21.11 -5.99 8.94
CA LYS A 31 20.84 -4.71 8.24
C LYS A 31 20.95 -4.78 6.71
N ASP A 32 22.01 -5.38 6.18
CA ASP A 32 22.20 -5.50 4.72
C ASP A 32 21.15 -6.40 4.07
N GLN A 33 20.78 -7.50 4.72
CA GLN A 33 19.73 -8.39 4.24
C GLN A 33 18.36 -7.73 4.32
N ILE A 34 18.07 -6.97 5.39
CA ILE A 34 16.86 -6.17 5.53
C ILE A 34 16.75 -5.20 4.36
N THR A 35 17.81 -4.43 4.09
CA THR A 35 17.81 -3.46 2.98
C THR A 35 17.59 -4.13 1.63
N LYS A 36 18.24 -5.25 1.38
CA LYS A 36 18.11 -5.99 0.11
C LYS A 36 16.73 -6.62 -0.07
N SER A 37 16.21 -7.27 0.97
CA SER A 37 14.88 -7.90 0.94
C SER A 37 13.76 -6.88 0.87
N SER A 38 13.85 -5.76 1.62
CA SER A 38 12.89 -4.66 1.53
C SER A 38 12.76 -4.12 0.11
N LYS A 39 13.88 -3.83 -0.56
CA LYS A 39 13.86 -3.32 -1.95
C LYS A 39 13.25 -4.32 -2.94
N LYS A 40 13.48 -5.61 -2.75
CA LYS A 40 12.87 -6.65 -3.60
C LYS A 40 11.36 -6.73 -3.38
N LEU A 41 10.94 -6.77 -2.11
CA LEU A 41 9.54 -6.85 -1.71
C LEU A 41 8.77 -5.60 -2.17
N GLU A 42 9.36 -4.41 -1.99
CA GLU A 42 8.80 -3.15 -2.50
C GLU A 42 8.54 -3.19 -4.00
N LYS A 43 9.53 -3.59 -4.80
CA LYS A 43 9.37 -3.73 -6.27
C LYS A 43 8.25 -4.70 -6.64
N TYR A 44 8.14 -5.80 -5.90
CA TYR A 44 7.09 -6.78 -6.10
C TYR A 44 5.71 -6.18 -5.80
N ILE A 45 5.54 -5.54 -4.64
CA ILE A 45 4.28 -4.87 -4.25
C ILE A 45 3.89 -3.83 -5.31
N LEU A 46 4.83 -2.99 -5.75
CA LEU A 46 4.59 -2.00 -6.80
C LEU A 46 4.14 -2.63 -8.13
N SER A 47 4.72 -3.77 -8.50
CA SER A 47 4.29 -4.50 -9.70
C SER A 47 2.86 -5.00 -9.56
N LYS A 48 2.52 -5.61 -8.42
CA LYS A 48 1.19 -6.13 -8.13
C LYS A 48 0.12 -5.04 -8.09
N VAL A 49 0.43 -3.89 -7.49
CA VAL A 49 -0.48 -2.73 -7.52
C VAL A 49 -0.75 -2.26 -8.95
N LYS A 50 0.26 -2.23 -9.81
CA LYS A 50 0.06 -1.88 -11.23
C LYS A 50 -0.85 -2.86 -11.96
N ASP A 51 -0.68 -4.16 -11.69
CA ASP A 51 -1.52 -5.21 -12.28
C ASP A 51 -2.97 -5.08 -11.78
N VAL A 52 -3.17 -4.76 -10.49
CA VAL A 52 -4.49 -4.47 -9.90
C VAL A 52 -5.15 -3.25 -10.54
N VAL A 53 -4.42 -2.14 -10.67
CA VAL A 53 -4.93 -0.93 -11.32
C VAL A 53 -5.30 -1.21 -12.78
N LYS A 54 -4.46 -1.96 -13.50
CA LYS A 54 -4.77 -2.38 -14.87
C LYS A 54 -6.05 -3.23 -14.92
N ARG A 55 -6.19 -4.22 -14.03
CA ARG A 55 -7.39 -5.07 -13.91
C ARG A 55 -8.64 -4.25 -13.63
N PHE A 56 -8.54 -3.23 -12.77
CA PHE A 56 -9.62 -2.31 -12.49
C PHE A 56 -10.08 -1.58 -13.77
N TYR A 57 -9.15 -1.04 -14.56
CA TYR A 57 -9.49 -0.39 -15.82
C TYR A 57 -10.03 -1.34 -16.87
N ASP A 58 -9.59 -2.59 -16.88
CA ASP A 58 -10.07 -3.60 -17.84
C ASP A 58 -11.50 -4.08 -17.51
N ASN A 59 -11.90 -4.12 -16.22
CA ASN A 59 -13.13 -4.76 -15.78
C ASN A 59 -14.18 -3.81 -15.17
N ASP A 60 -13.74 -2.75 -14.49
CA ASP A 60 -14.60 -1.89 -13.67
C ASP A 60 -14.49 -0.40 -14.05
N PHE A 61 -13.96 -0.09 -15.23
CA PHE A 61 -13.80 1.30 -15.70
C PHE A 61 -15.13 2.08 -15.72
N SER A 62 -16.25 1.40 -15.90
CA SER A 62 -17.58 2.00 -15.82
C SER A 62 -17.82 2.73 -14.50
N LEU A 63 -17.28 2.25 -13.38
CA LEU A 63 -17.43 2.91 -12.07
C LEU A 63 -16.92 4.36 -12.08
N LEU A 64 -15.86 4.65 -12.86
CA LEU A 64 -15.35 6.02 -13.02
C LEU A 64 -16.25 6.86 -13.92
N ASN A 65 -16.74 6.27 -15.02
CA ASN A 65 -17.61 6.95 -15.98
C ASN A 65 -18.99 7.25 -15.41
N ASP A 66 -19.52 6.34 -14.60
CA ASP A 66 -20.84 6.46 -13.97
C ASP A 66 -20.82 7.38 -12.74
N GLY A 67 -19.67 7.97 -12.41
CA GLY A 67 -19.53 8.91 -11.31
C GLY A 67 -19.70 8.28 -9.93
N MET A 68 -19.32 7.01 -9.78
CA MET A 68 -19.36 6.34 -8.48
C MET A 68 -18.43 7.00 -7.47
N SER A 69 -18.77 6.87 -6.18
CA SER A 69 -17.98 7.48 -5.11
C SER A 69 -16.58 6.90 -5.04
N GLU A 70 -15.62 7.71 -4.58
CA GLU A 70 -14.24 7.29 -4.30
C GLU A 70 -14.22 6.06 -3.40
N TRP A 71 -15.12 5.98 -2.42
CA TRP A 71 -15.25 4.84 -1.53
C TRP A 71 -15.62 3.53 -2.26
N THR A 72 -16.53 3.59 -3.24
CA THR A 72 -16.91 2.43 -4.06
C THR A 72 -15.71 1.93 -4.87
N VAL A 73 -14.97 2.85 -5.47
CA VAL A 73 -13.77 2.55 -6.27
C VAL A 73 -12.67 1.96 -5.37
N THR A 74 -12.44 2.56 -4.20
CA THR A 74 -11.50 2.08 -3.19
C THR A 74 -11.82 0.66 -2.74
N GLY A 75 -13.10 0.36 -2.45
CA GLY A 75 -13.56 -0.98 -2.09
C GLY A 75 -13.28 -2.02 -3.18
N ARG A 76 -13.47 -1.64 -4.46
CA ARG A 76 -13.18 -2.53 -5.59
C ARG A 76 -11.68 -2.79 -5.74
N LEU A 77 -10.85 -1.76 -5.62
CA LEU A 77 -9.38 -1.91 -5.63
C LEU A 77 -8.88 -2.77 -4.47
N ALA A 78 -9.42 -2.57 -3.26
CA ALA A 78 -9.06 -3.35 -2.09
C ALA A 78 -9.38 -4.85 -2.27
N MET A 79 -10.53 -5.16 -2.90
CA MET A 79 -10.89 -6.54 -3.22
C MET A 79 -9.89 -7.18 -4.20
N TYR A 80 -9.46 -6.46 -5.24
CA TYR A 80 -8.44 -6.94 -6.16
C TYR A 80 -7.08 -7.11 -5.48
N LEU A 81 -6.70 -6.19 -4.61
CA LEU A 81 -5.46 -6.29 -3.83
C LEU A 81 -5.48 -7.49 -2.89
N GLN A 82 -6.60 -7.74 -2.18
CA GLN A 82 -6.73 -8.90 -1.29
C GLN A 82 -6.53 -10.20 -2.07
N TYR A 83 -7.09 -10.31 -3.27
CA TYR A 83 -6.89 -11.47 -4.14
C TYR A 83 -5.45 -11.59 -4.61
N GLU A 84 -4.82 -10.48 -4.99
CA GLU A 84 -3.45 -10.46 -5.52
C GLU A 84 -2.38 -10.78 -4.47
N PHE A 85 -2.69 -10.54 -3.18
CA PHE A 85 -1.82 -10.83 -2.05
C PHE A 85 -2.31 -11.99 -1.17
N GLU A 86 -3.07 -12.93 -1.74
CA GLU A 86 -3.58 -14.10 -1.00
C GLU A 86 -2.46 -15.00 -0.43
N ASP A 87 -1.30 -15.03 -1.07
CA ASP A 87 -0.09 -15.74 -0.65
C ASP A 87 0.75 -14.98 0.41
N PHE A 88 0.33 -13.75 0.80
CA PHE A 88 0.90 -13.02 1.92
C PHE A 88 0.23 -13.45 3.23
N THR A 89 0.52 -14.68 3.62
CA THR A 89 -0.13 -15.32 4.78
C THR A 89 -0.05 -14.48 6.05
N GLY A 90 -1.22 -14.21 6.65
CA GLY A 90 -1.34 -13.41 7.87
C GLY A 90 -1.45 -11.90 7.62
N TYR A 91 -1.44 -11.47 6.36
CA TYR A 91 -1.72 -10.10 5.97
C TYR A 91 -3.13 -9.95 5.40
N PHE A 92 -3.72 -8.78 5.61
CA PHE A 92 -5.08 -8.45 5.22
C PHE A 92 -5.09 -7.08 4.55
N VAL A 93 -5.99 -6.91 3.59
CA VAL A 93 -6.27 -5.62 2.97
C VAL A 93 -7.50 -5.03 3.63
N ASP A 94 -7.32 -3.95 4.38
CA ASP A 94 -8.41 -3.22 5.02
C ASP A 94 -8.59 -1.84 4.36
N ILE A 95 -9.83 -1.37 4.28
CA ILE A 95 -10.18 -0.02 3.82
C ILE A 95 -10.46 0.88 5.01
N GLU A 96 -10.16 2.19 4.85
CA GLU A 96 -10.41 3.20 5.89
C GLU A 96 -9.87 2.82 7.29
N TYR A 97 -8.72 2.18 7.34
CA TYR A 97 -8.15 1.72 8.59
C TYR A 97 -7.62 2.88 9.43
N TYR A 98 -8.17 3.01 10.62
CA TYR A 98 -7.78 4.04 11.58
C TYR A 98 -6.60 3.58 12.42
N ARG A 99 -5.56 4.41 12.49
CA ARG A 99 -4.45 4.23 13.40
C ARG A 99 -4.49 5.29 14.49
N LEU A 100 -4.39 4.84 15.76
CA LEU A 100 -4.20 5.76 16.88
C LEU A 100 -2.71 6.09 17.00
N LYS A 101 -2.36 7.36 16.92
CA LYS A 101 -0.97 7.87 17.00
C LYS A 101 -0.49 8.08 18.45
N VAL A 102 -1.27 7.75 19.48
CA VAL A 102 -0.99 8.19 20.85
C VAL A 102 -0.45 7.07 21.71
N PRO A 103 0.73 7.29 22.38
CA PRO A 103 1.13 6.49 23.53
C PRO A 103 0.05 6.62 24.61
N ARG A 104 -0.35 5.51 25.22
CA ARG A 104 -1.41 5.44 26.25
C ARG A 104 -1.20 6.39 27.46
N ASP A 105 -0.03 6.95 27.62
CA ASP A 105 0.41 7.68 28.82
C ASP A 105 0.24 9.21 28.71
N ARG A 106 -0.27 9.75 27.58
CA ARG A 106 -0.46 11.20 27.42
C ARG A 106 -1.89 11.53 26.98
N VAL A 107 -2.87 11.16 27.80
CA VAL A 107 -4.29 11.31 27.44
C VAL A 107 -4.86 12.70 27.74
N SER A 108 -4.10 13.64 28.33
CA SER A 108 -4.76 14.83 28.87
C SER A 108 -4.94 16.03 27.93
N ASP A 109 -4.16 16.20 26.83
CA ASP A 109 -4.27 17.49 26.08
C ASP A 109 -4.05 17.46 24.56
N ILE A 110 -3.87 16.31 23.92
CA ILE A 110 -3.66 16.27 22.49
C ILE A 110 -4.87 15.66 21.82
N ARG A 111 -5.54 16.42 20.97
CA ARG A 111 -6.53 15.87 20.01
C ARG A 111 -5.86 14.70 19.33
N THR A 112 -6.31 13.48 19.64
CA THR A 112 -5.85 12.24 19.04
C THR A 112 -6.02 12.34 17.52
N GLN A 113 -4.98 12.74 16.81
CA GLN A 113 -5.01 12.72 15.35
C GLN A 113 -5.07 11.26 14.92
N ARG A 114 -6.25 10.85 14.52
CA ARG A 114 -6.44 9.56 13.86
C ARG A 114 -5.91 9.69 12.44
N ILE A 115 -4.84 8.99 12.14
CA ILE A 115 -4.36 8.90 10.77
C ILE A 115 -5.13 7.76 10.11
N ARG A 116 -5.71 8.06 8.96
CA ARG A 116 -6.46 7.11 8.15
C ARG A 116 -5.85 7.09 6.75
N CYS A 117 -5.63 5.92 6.18
CA CYS A 117 -5.41 5.76 4.74
C CYS A 117 -6.59 5.00 4.12
N ASP A 118 -6.75 5.15 2.82
CA ASP A 118 -7.87 4.53 2.11
C ASP A 118 -7.73 3.01 2.05
N ILE A 119 -6.51 2.50 1.82
CA ILE A 119 -6.22 1.07 1.78
C ILE A 119 -4.92 0.79 2.56
N LEU A 120 -4.95 -0.25 3.39
CA LEU A 120 -3.79 -0.74 4.13
C LEU A 120 -3.64 -2.26 3.98
N LEU A 121 -2.44 -2.73 3.57
CA LEU A 121 -2.04 -4.14 3.61
C LEU A 121 -1.20 -4.37 4.87
N HIS A 122 -1.74 -5.10 5.85
CA HIS A 122 -1.15 -5.22 7.16
C HIS A 122 -1.58 -6.48 7.93
N THR A 123 -0.98 -6.71 9.11
CA THR A 123 -1.29 -7.84 9.99
C THR A 123 -2.31 -7.51 11.07
N ARG A 124 -2.97 -6.35 11.00
CA ARG A 124 -3.93 -5.83 12.00
C ARG A 124 -3.32 -5.63 13.38
N GLY A 125 -2.04 -5.21 13.44
CA GLY A 125 -1.34 -4.94 14.68
C GLY A 125 -1.04 -6.19 15.50
N LYS A 126 -1.02 -7.36 14.89
CA LYS A 126 -0.78 -8.64 15.55
C LYS A 126 0.67 -8.80 16.00
N TYR A 127 1.58 -8.07 15.37
CA TYR A 127 3.02 -8.16 15.60
C TYR A 127 3.60 -6.79 15.96
N ASN A 128 4.62 -6.78 16.83
CA ASN A 128 5.19 -5.53 17.39
C ASN A 128 6.37 -4.97 16.58
N HIS A 129 6.64 -5.46 15.39
CA HIS A 129 7.80 -5.07 14.59
C HIS A 129 7.40 -4.38 13.30
N ASN A 130 8.37 -3.67 12.68
CA ASN A 130 8.22 -2.96 11.39
C ASN A 130 7.91 -3.87 10.20
N VAL A 131 7.28 -5.01 10.44
CA VAL A 131 6.74 -5.94 9.46
C VAL A 131 5.22 -5.89 9.37
N ASP A 132 4.56 -5.17 10.28
CA ASP A 132 3.11 -5.14 10.35
C ASP A 132 2.43 -4.53 9.14
N ASN A 133 3.03 -3.47 8.57
CA ASN A 133 2.44 -2.76 7.45
C ASN A 133 3.35 -2.84 6.23
N LEU A 134 2.81 -3.35 5.14
CA LEU A 134 3.54 -3.48 3.89
C LEU A 134 3.17 -2.40 2.88
N LEU A 135 1.89 -2.01 2.80
CA LEU A 135 1.41 -1.04 1.83
C LEU A 135 0.36 -0.15 2.47
N ALA A 136 0.51 1.17 2.33
CA ALA A 136 -0.54 2.16 2.56
C ALA A 136 -0.84 2.89 1.26
N MET A 137 -2.13 3.08 0.94
CA MET A 137 -2.53 3.79 -0.26
C MET A 137 -3.55 4.87 0.07
N GLU A 138 -3.40 6.00 -0.64
CA GLU A 138 -4.41 7.04 -0.78
C GLU A 138 -4.92 7.05 -2.22
N ILE A 139 -6.23 7.11 -2.38
CA ILE A 139 -6.91 7.04 -3.67
C ILE A 139 -7.59 8.38 -3.95
N LYS A 140 -7.45 8.88 -5.17
CA LYS A 140 -8.17 10.06 -5.65
C LYS A 140 -8.77 9.80 -7.03
N LEU A 141 -9.97 10.30 -7.22
CA LEU A 141 -10.57 10.39 -8.55
C LEU A 141 -10.19 11.71 -9.22
N GLU A 142 -10.08 11.70 -10.56
CA GLU A 142 -9.66 12.87 -11.34
C GLU A 142 -10.57 14.09 -11.10
N ASP A 143 -11.86 13.87 -10.83
CA ASP A 143 -12.85 14.95 -10.60
C ASP A 143 -12.68 15.66 -9.25
N ASN A 144 -11.89 15.10 -8.34
CA ASN A 144 -11.59 15.76 -7.07
C ASN A 144 -10.60 16.90 -7.31
N VAL A 145 -11.03 18.11 -7.00
CA VAL A 145 -10.27 19.37 -7.20
C VAL A 145 -9.04 19.44 -6.29
N ASP A 146 -9.03 18.65 -5.20
CA ASP A 146 -7.90 18.54 -4.29
C ASP A 146 -6.66 17.99 -5.03
N ASP A 147 -5.53 18.69 -4.93
CA ASP A 147 -4.27 18.30 -5.55
C ASP A 147 -3.62 17.04 -4.92
N GLY A 148 -4.15 16.58 -3.77
CA GLY A 148 -3.67 15.42 -3.02
C GLY A 148 -2.46 15.72 -2.13
N GLU A 149 -2.09 17.00 -1.89
CA GLU A 149 -0.99 17.34 -0.99
C GLU A 149 -1.26 16.89 0.45
N SER A 150 -2.50 17.04 0.92
CA SER A 150 -2.92 16.55 2.24
C SER A 150 -2.82 15.02 2.34
N ASP A 151 -3.15 14.30 1.26
CA ASP A 151 -3.08 12.84 1.20
C ASP A 151 -1.64 12.34 1.17
N MET A 152 -0.77 13.05 0.43
CA MET A 152 0.67 12.77 0.42
C MET A 152 1.29 13.04 1.79
N SER A 153 0.85 14.07 2.50
CA SER A 153 1.31 14.34 3.87
C SER A 153 0.87 13.24 4.84
N ARG A 154 -0.36 12.72 4.71
CA ARG A 154 -0.81 11.56 5.50
C ARG A 154 -0.01 10.30 5.18
N LEU A 155 0.26 10.02 3.91
CA LEU A 155 1.13 8.89 3.53
C LEU A 155 2.53 9.01 4.13
N ALA A 156 3.08 10.23 4.19
CA ALA A 156 4.36 10.47 4.85
C ALA A 156 4.36 9.97 6.29
N GLU A 157 3.28 10.24 7.02
CA GLU A 157 3.14 9.82 8.40
C GLU A 157 3.04 8.29 8.57
N PHE A 158 2.57 7.56 7.55
CA PHE A 158 2.57 6.09 7.55
C PHE A 158 3.95 5.49 7.25
N VAL A 159 4.75 6.15 6.42
CA VAL A 159 6.02 5.60 5.91
C VAL A 159 7.21 6.01 6.76
N LEU A 160 7.23 7.26 7.26
CA LEU A 160 8.34 7.76 8.06
C LEU A 160 8.28 7.22 9.49
N PRO A 161 9.43 6.79 10.05
CA PRO A 161 9.51 6.53 11.48
C PRO A 161 9.28 7.85 12.24
N ASP A 162 8.48 7.82 13.30
CA ASP A 162 8.27 8.98 14.16
C ASP A 162 9.56 9.25 14.97
N PRO A 163 10.28 10.36 14.71
CA PRO A 163 11.52 10.66 15.40
C PRO A 163 11.36 10.93 16.90
N SER A 164 10.14 11.18 17.38
CA SER A 164 9.86 11.41 18.80
C SER A 164 9.76 10.12 19.62
N ASN A 165 9.79 8.96 18.98
CA ASN A 165 9.54 7.65 19.60
C ASN A 165 10.80 6.77 19.73
N GLU A 166 11.98 7.34 19.97
CA GLU A 166 13.20 6.56 20.20
C GLU A 166 13.09 5.55 21.37
N HIS A 167 12.13 5.73 22.27
CA HIS A 167 11.95 4.89 23.47
C HIS A 167 10.71 3.99 23.49
N ASN A 168 9.80 4.16 22.55
CA ASN A 168 8.61 3.29 22.46
C ASN A 168 8.56 2.63 21.09
N ASN A 169 8.85 1.36 21.04
CA ASN A 169 8.91 0.44 19.91
C ASN A 169 7.62 0.30 19.07
N VAL A 170 6.80 1.32 18.94
CA VAL A 170 5.47 1.23 18.33
C VAL A 170 5.29 2.24 17.19
N VAL A 171 6.32 2.48 16.39
CA VAL A 171 6.11 3.15 15.12
C VAL A 171 6.25 2.14 14.01
N HIS A 172 5.11 1.69 13.60
CA HIS A 172 4.98 0.78 12.49
C HIS A 172 5.14 1.55 11.19
N SER A 173 6.38 1.76 10.75
CA SER A 173 6.62 2.30 9.41
C SER A 173 6.07 1.34 8.37
N THR A 174 5.29 1.87 7.45
CA THR A 174 4.83 1.12 6.29
C THR A 174 5.98 0.98 5.30
N LEU A 175 6.14 -0.20 4.69
CA LEU A 175 7.21 -0.44 3.73
C LEU A 175 7.02 0.39 2.45
N VAL A 176 5.78 0.52 1.96
CA VAL A 176 5.44 1.23 0.72
C VAL A 176 4.25 2.14 0.95
N GLY A 177 4.40 3.43 0.66
CA GLY A 177 3.31 4.40 0.59
C GLY A 177 3.01 4.76 -0.85
N LEU A 178 1.75 4.70 -1.29
CA LEU A 178 1.33 4.98 -2.65
C LEU A 178 0.17 5.96 -2.70
N PHE A 179 0.32 6.98 -3.53
CA PHE A 179 -0.79 7.84 -3.95
C PHE A 179 -1.24 7.42 -5.34
N LEU A 180 -2.51 7.11 -5.51
CA LEU A 180 -3.11 6.68 -6.77
C LEU A 180 -4.21 7.66 -7.19
N ARG A 181 -4.02 8.37 -8.31
CA ARG A 181 -5.09 9.17 -8.94
C ARG A 181 -5.61 8.43 -10.17
N LEU A 182 -6.91 8.18 -10.21
CA LEU A 182 -7.59 7.47 -11.29
C LEU A 182 -8.25 8.48 -12.23
N GLY A 183 -7.85 8.42 -13.52
CA GLY A 183 -8.37 9.30 -14.56
C GLY A 183 -9.44 8.63 -15.42
N LYS A 184 -10.39 9.42 -15.93
CA LYS A 184 -11.51 8.96 -16.77
C LYS A 184 -11.16 8.68 -18.24
N LYS A 185 -9.92 8.96 -18.63
CA LYS A 185 -9.44 8.71 -20.02
C LYS A 185 -8.78 7.33 -20.18
N GLY A 186 -9.06 6.41 -19.26
CA GLY A 186 -8.50 5.07 -19.24
C GLY A 186 -7.17 4.97 -18.47
N TYR A 187 -6.56 3.80 -18.50
CA TYR A 187 -5.35 3.48 -17.74
C TYR A 187 -4.18 4.45 -17.99
N SER A 188 -4.07 5.03 -19.18
CA SER A 188 -3.03 6.02 -19.51
C SER A 188 -3.14 7.35 -18.76
N SER A 189 -4.31 7.66 -18.20
CA SER A 189 -4.55 8.84 -17.36
C SER A 189 -4.34 8.58 -15.86
N CYS A 190 -4.02 7.35 -15.48
CA CYS A 190 -3.71 6.99 -14.10
C CYS A 190 -2.35 7.55 -13.68
N GLN A 191 -2.29 8.14 -12.49
CA GLN A 191 -1.06 8.58 -11.86
C GLN A 191 -0.81 7.75 -10.61
N LEU A 192 0.34 7.11 -10.53
CA LEU A 192 0.80 6.36 -9.36
C LEU A 192 2.10 6.99 -8.87
N LYS A 193 2.08 7.54 -7.65
CA LYS A 193 3.25 8.14 -7.01
C LYS A 193 3.60 7.33 -5.77
N SER A 194 4.89 7.03 -5.58
CA SER A 194 5.40 6.42 -4.36
C SER A 194 5.99 7.50 -3.46
N TYR A 195 5.68 7.44 -2.16
CA TYR A 195 6.30 8.33 -1.18
C TYR A 195 7.79 7.99 -1.05
N GLY A 196 8.65 9.01 -1.18
CA GLY A 196 10.12 8.85 -1.14
C GLY A 196 10.77 8.43 -2.46
N TYR A 197 10.00 8.14 -3.51
CA TYR A 197 10.49 7.77 -4.83
C TYR A 197 9.94 8.68 -5.94
N LYS A 198 10.66 8.70 -7.08
CA LYS A 198 10.25 9.43 -8.29
C LYS A 198 8.93 8.89 -8.82
N GLU A 199 8.16 9.78 -9.45
CA GLU A 199 6.89 9.44 -10.11
C GLU A 199 7.02 8.15 -10.94
N ILE A 200 6.15 7.19 -10.66
CA ILE A 200 6.12 5.92 -11.38
C ILE A 200 5.21 6.10 -12.58
N LYS A 201 5.79 6.34 -13.76
CA LYS A 201 4.99 6.41 -14.99
C LYS A 201 4.37 5.05 -15.29
N VAL A 202 3.05 5.02 -15.32
CA VAL A 202 2.28 3.87 -15.80
C VAL A 202 2.33 3.92 -17.32
N GLN A 203 3.21 3.11 -17.93
CA GLN A 203 3.29 3.06 -19.40
C GLN A 203 2.20 2.12 -19.92
N SER A 204 1.22 2.67 -20.64
CA SER A 204 0.34 1.85 -21.48
C SER A 204 1.17 1.35 -22.67
N LYS A 205 1.29 0.03 -22.83
CA LYS A 205 1.73 -0.52 -24.11
C LYS A 205 0.62 -0.21 -25.13
N GLN A 206 0.81 0.83 -25.91
CA GLN A 206 -0.05 1.09 -27.09
C GLN A 206 0.03 -0.16 -27.97
N LYS A 207 -1.07 -0.90 -28.07
CA LYS A 207 -1.23 -1.87 -29.16
C LYS A 207 -1.15 -1.08 -30.45
N THR A 208 -0.05 -1.19 -31.17
CA THR A 208 0.09 -0.67 -32.53
C THR A 208 -1.07 -1.22 -33.34
N LYS A 209 -2.02 -0.35 -33.69
CA LYS A 209 -3.09 -0.68 -34.64
C LYS A 209 -2.42 -1.15 -35.92
N LYS A 210 -2.56 -2.45 -36.25
CA LYS A 210 -2.20 -2.96 -37.56
C LYS A 210 -2.96 -2.14 -38.60
N LYS A 211 -2.22 -1.44 -39.48
CA LYS A 211 -2.81 -0.77 -40.62
C LYS A 211 -3.63 -1.79 -41.40
N PRO A 212 -4.85 -1.45 -41.86
CA PRO A 212 -5.61 -2.35 -42.71
C PRO A 212 -4.86 -2.51 -44.03
N LEU A 213 -4.66 -3.76 -44.43
CA LEU A 213 -4.13 -4.10 -45.76
C LEU A 213 -5.07 -3.47 -46.81
N LYS A 214 -4.51 -2.58 -47.65
CA LYS A 214 -5.18 -2.12 -48.86
C LYS A 214 -5.37 -3.34 -49.77
N LYS A 215 -6.62 -3.69 -50.03
CA LYS A 215 -6.97 -4.64 -51.12
C LYS A 215 -6.66 -3.92 -52.45
N VAL A 216 -5.80 -4.52 -53.23
CA VAL A 216 -5.60 -4.22 -54.64
C VAL A 216 -6.72 -4.89 -55.45
#